data_b3a15ed6a353ea45591c8c4b04dd7d38
#
_entry.id   b3a15ed6a353ea45591c8c4b04dd7d38
#
_cell.length_a   1.000
_cell.length_b   1.000
_cell.length_c   1.000
_cell.angle_alpha   90.00
_cell.angle_beta   90.00
_cell.angle_gamma   90.00
#
_symmetry.space_group_name_H-M   'P 1'
#
loop_
_entity.id
_entity.type
_entity.pdbx_description
1 polymer ?
#
loop_
_entity_poly.entity_id
_entity_poly.type
_entity_poly.pdbx_seq_one_letter_code
_entity_poly.pdbx_strand_id
1 'polypeptide(L)'
;MLRRIMVAALVGVLTLVVAAPVALAEERVCRGTIGSTTVDNLLVPQGATCTLDGTRVEGTIKVERNGQLFATGIRVKGNVQSEGFRTVVLRRGSVVVGSVQLENGLAGGSGRVLNSRINGDLQFFSNEARMVARGSTILANLQANQNTGGLVIENNTVSENLQCQANNPRPTGGGNTAGDKEDQCARL
;
A
#
# COMPACT_ATOMS: atom_id res chain seq x y z
N MET A 1 -51.86 -31.04 63.35
CA MET A 1 -50.65 -30.26 63.01
C MET A 1 -50.24 -30.58 61.55
N LEU A 2 -50.66 -29.79 60.59
CA LEU A 2 -50.32 -29.99 59.16
C LEU A 2 -49.06 -29.20 58.79
N ARG A 3 -47.98 -29.90 58.45
CA ARG A 3 -46.73 -29.29 57.93
C ARG A 3 -46.87 -29.03 56.45
N ARG A 4 -46.90 -27.75 56.06
CA ARG A 4 -46.89 -27.30 54.64
C ARG A 4 -45.45 -27.35 54.13
N ILE A 5 -45.20 -28.15 53.07
CA ILE A 5 -43.96 -28.21 52.36
C ILE A 5 -44.08 -27.18 51.24
N MET A 6 -43.22 -26.12 51.28
CA MET A 6 -43.04 -25.18 50.13
C MET A 6 -42.04 -25.78 49.17
N VAL A 7 -42.47 -26.01 47.94
CA VAL A 7 -41.60 -26.36 46.83
C VAL A 7 -41.21 -25.05 46.12
N ALA A 8 -39.94 -24.67 46.20
CA ALA A 8 -39.40 -23.53 45.47
C ALA A 8 -38.99 -24.01 44.05
N ALA A 9 -39.66 -23.49 43.01
CA ALA A 9 -39.30 -23.73 41.62
C ALA A 9 -38.15 -22.78 41.22
N LEU A 10 -36.98 -23.34 40.91
CA LEU A 10 -35.85 -22.59 40.35
C LEU A 10 -36.08 -22.45 38.82
N VAL A 11 -36.38 -21.25 38.37
CA VAL A 11 -36.42 -20.94 36.94
C VAL A 11 -34.99 -20.59 36.48
N GLY A 12 -34.33 -21.53 35.80
CA GLY A 12 -33.03 -21.30 35.17
C GLY A 12 -33.18 -20.51 33.88
N VAL A 13 -32.69 -19.28 33.85
CA VAL A 13 -32.58 -18.46 32.62
C VAL A 13 -31.39 -18.96 31.82
N LEU A 14 -31.67 -19.68 30.72
CA LEU A 14 -30.66 -20.09 29.75
C LEU A 14 -30.33 -18.91 28.83
N THR A 15 -29.20 -18.22 29.08
CA THR A 15 -28.70 -17.15 28.19
C THR A 15 -28.07 -17.79 26.96
N LEU A 16 -28.70 -17.65 25.79
CA LEU A 16 -28.15 -18.03 24.51
C LEU A 16 -27.08 -17.00 24.13
N VAL A 17 -25.80 -17.35 24.20
CA VAL A 17 -24.70 -16.55 23.67
C VAL A 17 -24.66 -16.79 22.17
N VAL A 18 -25.19 -15.83 21.41
CA VAL A 18 -25.04 -15.80 19.94
C VAL A 18 -23.63 -15.30 19.62
N ALA A 19 -22.71 -16.21 19.26
CA ALA A 19 -21.42 -15.85 18.73
C ALA A 19 -21.61 -15.21 17.35
N ALA A 20 -21.31 -13.92 17.22
CA ALA A 20 -21.27 -13.26 15.92
C ALA A 20 -20.17 -13.89 15.06
N PRO A 21 -20.44 -14.21 13.77
CA PRO A 21 -19.40 -14.71 12.88
C PRO A 21 -18.30 -13.65 12.73
N VAL A 22 -17.05 -14.03 13.00
CA VAL A 22 -15.87 -13.19 12.68
C VAL A 22 -15.76 -13.18 11.17
N ALA A 23 -16.10 -12.06 10.55
CA ALA A 23 -15.87 -11.87 9.12
C ALA A 23 -14.35 -11.79 8.92
N LEU A 24 -13.75 -12.85 8.37
CA LEU A 24 -12.37 -12.82 7.89
C LEU A 24 -12.35 -11.93 6.64
N ALA A 25 -11.45 -10.93 6.62
CA ALA A 25 -11.25 -10.11 5.43
C ALA A 25 -10.84 -11.02 4.26
N GLU A 26 -11.65 -11.06 3.20
CA GLU A 26 -11.41 -11.90 2.04
C GLU A 26 -10.25 -11.34 1.22
N GLU A 27 -9.23 -12.17 0.92
CA GLU A 27 -8.15 -11.79 0.02
C GLU A 27 -8.49 -12.13 -1.42
N ARG A 28 -8.66 -11.10 -2.25
CA ARG A 28 -8.90 -11.24 -3.69
C ARG A 28 -7.60 -11.47 -4.43
N VAL A 29 -7.44 -12.63 -5.05
CA VAL A 29 -6.31 -12.93 -5.94
C VAL A 29 -6.56 -12.28 -7.31
N CYS A 30 -5.59 -11.48 -7.81
CA CYS A 30 -5.66 -10.81 -9.11
C CYS A 30 -4.63 -11.36 -10.10
N ARG A 31 -5.13 -11.94 -11.20
CA ARG A 31 -4.33 -12.43 -12.35
C ARG A 31 -4.91 -11.91 -13.67
N GLY A 32 -5.23 -10.63 -13.76
CA GLY A 32 -5.86 -10.03 -14.93
C GLY A 32 -6.38 -8.63 -14.61
N THR A 33 -7.56 -8.28 -15.08
CA THR A 33 -8.13 -6.93 -14.90
C THR A 33 -9.26 -6.94 -13.89
N ILE A 34 -9.24 -5.95 -12.98
CA ILE A 34 -10.33 -5.63 -12.08
C ILE A 34 -10.71 -4.17 -12.35
N GLY A 35 -11.97 -3.94 -12.72
CA GLY A 35 -12.52 -2.61 -12.97
C GLY A 35 -12.99 -1.91 -11.69
N SER A 36 -13.92 -0.97 -11.87
CA SER A 36 -14.51 -0.16 -10.79
C SER A 36 -15.41 -1.00 -9.89
N THR A 37 -14.82 -1.70 -8.94
CA THR A 37 -15.48 -2.51 -7.91
C THR A 37 -14.76 -2.37 -6.57
N THR A 38 -15.37 -2.85 -5.51
CA THR A 38 -14.78 -2.87 -4.17
C THR A 38 -14.32 -4.30 -3.82
N VAL A 39 -13.13 -4.42 -3.28
CA VAL A 39 -12.55 -5.67 -2.76
C VAL A 39 -11.94 -5.41 -1.38
N ASP A 40 -11.81 -6.42 -0.53
CA ASP A 40 -11.20 -6.28 0.80
C ASP A 40 -9.68 -6.15 0.70
N ASN A 41 -8.96 -7.25 0.71
CA ASN A 41 -7.52 -7.28 0.42
C ASN A 41 -7.27 -7.78 -1.00
N LEU A 42 -6.14 -7.37 -1.59
CA LEU A 42 -5.80 -7.78 -2.94
C LEU A 42 -4.38 -8.34 -2.99
N LEU A 43 -4.25 -9.53 -3.53
CA LEU A 43 -2.99 -10.20 -3.79
C LEU A 43 -2.71 -10.27 -5.30
N VAL A 44 -1.56 -9.74 -5.70
CA VAL A 44 -0.97 -10.03 -7.02
C VAL A 44 0.07 -11.12 -6.81
N PRO A 45 -0.22 -12.37 -7.18
CA PRO A 45 0.69 -13.49 -6.91
C PRO A 45 1.99 -13.39 -7.70
N GLN A 46 2.95 -14.20 -7.28
CA GLN A 46 4.25 -14.31 -7.95
C GLN A 46 4.11 -14.49 -9.47
N GLY A 47 4.81 -13.64 -10.23
CA GLY A 47 4.83 -13.65 -11.68
C GLY A 47 3.52 -13.24 -12.37
N ALA A 48 2.47 -12.94 -11.62
CA ALA A 48 1.19 -12.53 -12.19
C ALA A 48 1.18 -11.06 -12.61
N THR A 49 0.29 -10.74 -13.55
CA THR A 49 -0.04 -9.36 -13.93
C THR A 49 -1.45 -9.02 -13.49
N CYS A 50 -1.59 -7.90 -12.79
CA CYS A 50 -2.87 -7.35 -12.35
C CYS A 50 -3.01 -5.91 -12.86
N THR A 51 -4.16 -5.63 -13.47
CA THR A 51 -4.54 -4.27 -13.89
C THR A 51 -5.78 -3.84 -13.11
N LEU A 52 -5.69 -2.69 -12.44
CA LEU A 52 -6.77 -2.09 -11.67
C LEU A 52 -7.19 -0.77 -12.32
N ASP A 53 -8.48 -0.58 -12.54
CA ASP A 53 -9.03 0.67 -13.09
C ASP A 53 -10.23 1.12 -12.25
N GLY A 54 -10.07 2.21 -11.50
CA GLY A 54 -11.09 2.74 -10.59
C GLY A 54 -11.44 1.81 -9.42
N THR A 55 -10.65 0.79 -9.16
CA THR A 55 -10.89 -0.21 -8.11
C THR A 55 -10.74 0.40 -6.71
N ARG A 56 -11.64 0.02 -5.81
CA ARG A 56 -11.55 0.36 -4.39
C ARG A 56 -11.08 -0.86 -3.60
N VAL A 57 -10.03 -0.70 -2.80
CA VAL A 57 -9.48 -1.74 -1.92
C VAL A 57 -9.65 -1.27 -0.48
N GLU A 58 -10.46 -1.97 0.31
CA GLU A 58 -10.74 -1.62 1.71
C GLU A 58 -9.55 -1.94 2.64
N GLY A 59 -8.74 -2.91 2.27
CA GLY A 59 -7.52 -3.33 2.97
C GLY A 59 -6.25 -2.97 2.20
N THR A 60 -5.33 -3.91 2.10
CA THR A 60 -3.97 -3.76 1.56
C THR A 60 -3.86 -4.45 0.19
N ILE A 61 -3.05 -3.87 -0.69
CA ILE A 61 -2.58 -4.52 -1.91
C ILE A 61 -1.18 -5.08 -1.64
N LYS A 62 -1.01 -6.40 -1.80
CA LYS A 62 0.28 -7.08 -1.77
C LYS A 62 0.67 -7.54 -3.17
N VAL A 63 1.89 -7.20 -3.59
CA VAL A 63 2.46 -7.66 -4.87
C VAL A 63 3.65 -8.54 -4.57
N GLU A 64 3.55 -9.81 -4.92
CA GLU A 64 4.61 -10.79 -4.67
C GLU A 64 5.75 -10.70 -5.70
N ARG A 65 6.81 -11.47 -5.46
CA ARG A 65 8.02 -11.52 -6.29
C ARG A 65 7.69 -11.70 -7.78
N ASN A 66 8.35 -10.90 -8.62
CA ASN A 66 8.12 -10.85 -10.07
C ASN A 66 6.68 -10.51 -10.48
N GLY A 67 5.82 -10.09 -9.53
CA GLY A 67 4.47 -9.62 -9.81
C GLY A 67 4.45 -8.26 -10.50
N GLN A 68 3.39 -8.00 -11.26
CA GLN A 68 3.19 -6.74 -11.97
C GLN A 68 1.82 -6.14 -11.60
N LEU A 69 1.81 -4.90 -11.13
CA LEU A 69 0.61 -4.13 -10.81
C LEU A 69 0.55 -2.86 -11.67
N PHE A 70 -0.51 -2.69 -12.42
CA PHE A 70 -0.86 -1.45 -13.13
C PHE A 70 -2.15 -0.88 -12.56
N ALA A 71 -2.05 0.17 -11.75
CA ALA A 71 -3.19 0.74 -11.04
C ALA A 71 -3.46 2.18 -11.50
N THR A 72 -4.68 2.43 -11.96
CA THR A 72 -5.15 3.71 -12.48
C THR A 72 -6.39 4.17 -11.70
N GLY A 73 -6.32 5.36 -11.08
CA GLY A 73 -7.45 5.97 -10.37
C GLY A 73 -8.02 5.13 -9.22
N ILE A 74 -7.20 4.30 -8.58
CA ILE A 74 -7.63 3.42 -7.49
C ILE A 74 -7.71 4.16 -6.15
N ARG A 75 -8.45 3.56 -5.21
CA ARG A 75 -8.48 4.00 -3.83
C ARG A 75 -8.19 2.81 -2.90
N VAL A 76 -7.13 2.92 -2.09
CA VAL A 76 -6.69 1.89 -1.14
C VAL A 76 -6.78 2.49 0.27
N LYS A 77 -7.49 1.82 1.19
CA LYS A 77 -7.55 2.26 2.60
C LYS A 77 -6.31 1.82 3.39
N GLY A 78 -5.79 0.64 3.11
CA GLY A 78 -4.55 0.14 3.69
C GLY A 78 -3.32 0.59 2.90
N ASN A 79 -2.35 -0.30 2.79
CA ASN A 79 -1.07 -0.05 2.16
C ASN A 79 -1.01 -0.65 0.74
N VAL A 80 0.00 -0.21 -0.02
CA VAL A 80 0.49 -0.93 -1.20
C VAL A 80 1.90 -1.40 -0.89
N GLN A 81 2.09 -2.72 -0.83
CA GLN A 81 3.35 -3.34 -0.41
C GLN A 81 3.84 -4.30 -1.48
N SER A 82 5.12 -4.23 -1.79
CA SER A 82 5.74 -5.19 -2.69
C SER A 82 7.20 -5.44 -2.35
N GLU A 83 7.57 -6.71 -2.38
CA GLU A 83 8.94 -7.18 -2.26
C GLU A 83 9.31 -8.00 -3.49
N GLY A 84 10.38 -7.60 -4.19
CA GLY A 84 10.86 -8.30 -5.38
C GLY A 84 9.96 -8.15 -6.61
N PHE A 85 9.22 -7.07 -6.74
CA PHE A 85 8.31 -6.85 -7.88
C PHE A 85 9.06 -6.72 -9.23
N ARG A 86 8.34 -7.02 -10.31
CA ARG A 86 8.76 -6.68 -11.68
C ARG A 86 8.29 -5.28 -12.08
N THR A 87 7.02 -4.96 -11.81
CA THR A 87 6.45 -3.66 -12.14
C THR A 87 5.37 -3.27 -11.13
N VAL A 88 5.45 -2.05 -10.59
CA VAL A 88 4.35 -1.45 -9.82
C VAL A 88 4.14 -0.03 -10.32
N VAL A 89 2.95 0.26 -10.84
CA VAL A 89 2.58 1.59 -11.34
C VAL A 89 1.29 2.06 -10.67
N LEU A 90 1.37 3.14 -9.91
CA LEU A 90 0.23 3.91 -9.40
C LEU A 90 0.15 5.22 -10.17
N ARG A 91 -1.02 5.56 -10.73
CA ARG A 91 -1.16 6.76 -11.56
C ARG A 91 -2.58 7.34 -11.60
N ARG A 92 -2.68 8.55 -12.18
CA ARG A 92 -3.97 9.21 -12.51
C ARG A 92 -4.90 9.37 -11.32
N GLY A 93 -4.42 10.05 -10.27
CA GLY A 93 -5.23 10.34 -9.09
C GLY A 93 -5.49 9.13 -8.20
N SER A 94 -4.65 8.10 -8.28
CA SER A 94 -4.69 7.01 -7.30
C SER A 94 -4.46 7.55 -5.89
N VAL A 95 -5.24 7.05 -4.92
CA VAL A 95 -5.16 7.46 -3.51
C VAL A 95 -4.88 6.25 -2.65
N VAL A 96 -3.80 6.31 -1.86
CA VAL A 96 -3.46 5.32 -0.84
C VAL A 96 -3.52 6.02 0.53
N VAL A 97 -4.41 5.55 1.41
CA VAL A 97 -4.56 6.14 2.76
C VAL A 97 -3.43 5.71 3.69
N GLY A 98 -2.94 4.50 3.54
CA GLY A 98 -1.72 4.03 4.19
C GLY A 98 -0.46 4.44 3.42
N SER A 99 0.58 3.63 3.53
CA SER A 99 1.88 3.82 2.90
C SER A 99 2.03 3.02 1.60
N VAL A 100 2.97 3.45 0.76
CA VAL A 100 3.43 2.70 -0.41
C VAL A 100 4.87 2.27 -0.15
N GLN A 101 5.10 0.96 -0.08
CA GLN A 101 6.39 0.35 0.21
C GLN A 101 6.80 -0.55 -0.94
N LEU A 102 7.81 -0.13 -1.70
CA LEU A 102 8.34 -0.87 -2.85
C LEU A 102 9.80 -1.22 -2.58
N GLU A 103 10.04 -2.51 -2.36
CA GLU A 103 11.33 -3.04 -1.92
C GLU A 103 11.84 -4.14 -2.85
N ASN A 104 13.16 -4.22 -2.96
CA ASN A 104 13.87 -5.29 -3.68
C ASN A 104 13.35 -5.51 -5.12
N GLY A 105 12.88 -4.44 -5.78
CA GLY A 105 12.40 -4.49 -7.16
C GLY A 105 13.48 -5.01 -8.12
N LEU A 106 13.10 -5.93 -9.01
CA LEU A 106 14.03 -6.69 -9.84
C LEU A 106 14.67 -5.82 -10.95
N ALA A 107 15.89 -6.13 -11.31
CA ALA A 107 16.61 -5.50 -12.43
C ALA A 107 15.79 -5.53 -13.73
N GLY A 108 15.79 -4.39 -14.46
CA GLY A 108 14.95 -4.18 -15.64
C GLY A 108 13.45 -4.02 -15.33
N GLY A 109 13.07 -3.99 -14.05
CA GLY A 109 11.73 -3.67 -13.59
C GLY A 109 11.49 -2.17 -13.44
N SER A 110 10.29 -1.80 -12.94
CA SER A 110 9.93 -0.40 -12.72
C SER A 110 8.94 -0.22 -11.58
N GLY A 111 9.27 0.67 -10.62
CA GLY A 111 8.35 1.19 -9.60
C GLY A 111 8.00 2.66 -9.92
N ARG A 112 6.71 2.99 -10.11
CA ARG A 112 6.31 4.33 -10.51
C ARG A 112 5.09 4.80 -9.73
N VAL A 113 5.21 5.95 -9.07
CA VAL A 113 4.11 6.67 -8.40
C VAL A 113 3.95 8.02 -9.08
N LEU A 114 2.88 8.18 -9.85
CA LEU A 114 2.68 9.32 -10.75
C LEU A 114 1.33 9.99 -10.49
N ASN A 115 1.34 11.30 -10.25
CA ASN A 115 0.13 12.10 -10.07
C ASN A 115 -0.87 11.42 -9.12
N SER A 116 -0.37 10.99 -7.96
CA SER A 116 -1.09 10.21 -6.97
C SER A 116 -0.99 10.85 -5.59
N ARG A 117 -1.87 10.45 -4.67
CA ARG A 117 -1.87 10.92 -3.28
C ARG A 117 -1.60 9.73 -2.34
N ILE A 118 -0.61 9.88 -1.49
CA ILE A 118 -0.24 8.93 -0.44
C ILE A 118 -0.38 9.65 0.90
N ASN A 119 -1.23 9.14 1.80
CA ASN A 119 -1.38 9.80 3.10
C ASN A 119 -0.32 9.36 4.12
N GLY A 120 0.23 8.16 3.98
CA GLY A 120 1.40 7.69 4.72
C GLY A 120 2.70 7.98 3.98
N ASP A 121 3.71 7.14 4.22
CA ASP A 121 5.02 7.24 3.59
C ASP A 121 5.04 6.67 2.17
N LEU A 122 5.94 7.21 1.34
CA LEU A 122 6.37 6.59 0.11
C LEU A 122 7.82 6.09 0.28
N GLN A 123 8.01 4.78 0.20
CA GLN A 123 9.29 4.13 0.47
C GLN A 123 9.79 3.34 -0.75
N PHE A 124 11.03 3.61 -1.16
CA PHE A 124 11.75 2.91 -2.21
C PHE A 124 13.06 2.38 -1.63
N PHE A 125 13.11 1.09 -1.28
CA PHE A 125 14.28 0.50 -0.62
C PHE A 125 14.91 -0.63 -1.44
N SER A 126 16.23 -0.56 -1.62
CA SER A 126 17.05 -1.63 -2.21
C SER A 126 16.58 -2.10 -3.59
N ASN A 127 16.08 -1.18 -4.43
CA ASN A 127 15.56 -1.56 -5.74
C ASN A 127 16.64 -1.55 -6.82
N GLU A 128 16.76 -2.66 -7.54
CA GLU A 128 17.44 -2.73 -8.84
C GLU A 128 16.52 -2.29 -9.99
N ALA A 129 15.23 -2.22 -9.74
CA ALA A 129 14.24 -1.63 -10.63
C ALA A 129 14.43 -0.11 -10.74
N ARG A 130 14.06 0.47 -11.89
CA ARG A 130 13.99 1.92 -12.02
C ARG A 130 12.81 2.49 -11.22
N MET A 131 13.10 3.45 -10.32
CA MET A 131 12.10 4.06 -9.47
C MET A 131 11.77 5.49 -9.91
N VAL A 132 10.47 5.85 -9.88
CA VAL A 132 9.99 7.20 -10.24
C VAL A 132 8.89 7.65 -9.29
N ALA A 133 9.09 8.79 -8.63
CA ALA A 133 8.04 9.54 -7.94
C ALA A 133 7.87 10.89 -8.64
N ARG A 134 6.69 11.16 -9.22
CA ARG A 134 6.46 12.39 -9.98
C ARG A 134 5.06 12.94 -9.78
N GLY A 135 4.97 14.26 -9.55
CA GLY A 135 3.72 15.00 -9.49
C GLY A 135 2.75 14.54 -8.40
N SER A 136 3.28 13.90 -7.36
CA SER A 136 2.50 13.25 -6.33
C SER A 136 2.52 14.06 -5.02
N THR A 137 1.47 13.88 -4.22
CA THR A 137 1.37 14.44 -2.85
C THR A 137 1.56 13.32 -1.85
N ILE A 138 2.56 13.44 -0.98
CA ILE A 138 2.87 12.51 0.11
C ILE A 138 2.68 13.27 1.43
N LEU A 139 1.79 12.81 2.32
CA LEU A 139 1.48 13.53 3.56
C LEU A 139 2.42 13.20 4.71
N ALA A 140 3.23 12.17 4.59
CA ALA A 140 4.32 11.87 5.51
C ALA A 140 5.67 12.01 4.78
N ASN A 141 6.56 11.03 4.88
CA ASN A 141 7.90 11.10 4.29
C ASN A 141 7.96 10.44 2.89
N LEU A 142 8.89 10.93 2.05
CA LEU A 142 9.40 10.20 0.91
C LEU A 142 10.82 9.73 1.23
N GLN A 143 11.01 8.42 1.31
CA GLN A 143 12.28 7.80 1.65
C GLN A 143 12.76 6.92 0.49
N ALA A 144 13.98 7.14 0.04
CA ALA A 144 14.56 6.37 -1.05
C ALA A 144 16.01 6.00 -0.74
N ASN A 145 16.22 4.73 -0.37
CA ASN A 145 17.51 4.27 0.11
C ASN A 145 18.01 3.04 -0.64
N GLN A 146 19.32 3.01 -0.94
CA GLN A 146 20.01 1.85 -1.54
C GLN A 146 19.44 1.41 -2.90
N ASN A 147 18.85 2.32 -3.68
CA ASN A 147 18.36 1.97 -5.02
C ASN A 147 19.49 2.05 -6.05
N THR A 148 19.59 1.04 -6.91
CA THR A 148 20.65 0.91 -7.92
C THR A 148 20.16 0.93 -9.36
N GLY A 149 18.83 0.78 -9.59
CA GLY A 149 18.22 0.79 -10.93
C GLY A 149 17.93 2.18 -11.51
N GLY A 150 18.38 3.25 -10.82
CA GLY A 150 18.10 4.63 -11.15
C GLY A 150 16.83 5.15 -10.48
N LEU A 151 16.89 6.40 -10.01
CA LEU A 151 15.84 7.04 -9.22
C LEU A 151 15.54 8.44 -9.76
N VAL A 152 14.26 8.73 -10.03
CA VAL A 152 13.76 10.04 -10.41
C VAL A 152 12.73 10.52 -9.40
N ILE A 153 12.96 11.67 -8.79
CA ILE A 153 12.03 12.32 -7.85
C ILE A 153 11.79 13.76 -8.33
N GLU A 154 10.58 14.03 -8.83
CA GLU A 154 10.31 15.26 -9.56
C GLU A 154 8.91 15.80 -9.29
N ASN A 155 8.83 17.11 -8.97
CA ASN A 155 7.58 17.86 -8.80
C ASN A 155 6.61 17.23 -7.80
N ASN A 156 7.13 16.69 -6.68
CA ASN A 156 6.30 16.14 -5.60
C ASN A 156 6.13 17.17 -4.49
N THR A 157 5.00 17.08 -3.77
CA THR A 157 4.77 17.78 -2.51
C THR A 157 4.80 16.74 -1.39
N VAL A 158 5.79 16.86 -0.51
CA VAL A 158 6.02 15.99 0.66
C VAL A 158 5.77 16.85 1.90
N SER A 159 4.88 16.43 2.79
CA SER A 159 4.55 17.25 3.97
C SER A 159 5.64 17.19 5.04
N GLU A 160 6.32 16.06 5.17
CA GLU A 160 7.44 15.87 6.10
C GLU A 160 8.76 15.90 5.33
N ASN A 161 9.58 14.87 5.41
CA ASN A 161 10.94 14.87 4.88
C ASN A 161 11.06 14.12 3.56
N LEU A 162 11.95 14.61 2.69
CA LEU A 162 12.42 13.95 1.49
C LEU A 162 13.86 13.46 1.75
N GLN A 163 14.03 12.16 1.97
CA GLN A 163 15.28 11.53 2.37
C GLN A 163 15.80 10.57 1.31
N CYS A 164 17.08 10.70 0.94
CA CYS A 164 17.71 9.82 -0.05
C CYS A 164 19.11 9.43 0.39
N GLN A 165 19.32 8.13 0.64
CA GLN A 165 20.60 7.65 1.12
C GLN A 165 21.12 6.45 0.31
N ALA A 166 22.43 6.43 0.09
CA ALA A 166 23.13 5.31 -0.54
C ALA A 166 22.57 4.84 -1.90
N ASN A 167 21.91 5.74 -2.67
CA ASN A 167 21.47 5.41 -4.03
C ASN A 167 22.63 5.53 -5.03
N ASN A 168 22.71 4.59 -5.96
CA ASN A 168 23.72 4.59 -7.03
C ASN A 168 23.09 4.13 -8.35
N PRO A 169 22.94 4.99 -9.39
CA PRO A 169 23.37 6.39 -9.43
C PRO A 169 22.58 7.29 -8.47
N ARG A 170 23.15 8.48 -8.18
CA ARG A 170 22.44 9.50 -7.38
C ARG A 170 21.07 9.80 -7.95
N PRO A 171 20.06 10.13 -7.13
CA PRO A 171 18.75 10.54 -7.58
C PRO A 171 18.83 11.75 -8.52
N THR A 172 17.92 11.78 -9.48
CA THR A 172 17.75 12.90 -10.43
C THR A 172 16.33 13.46 -10.33
N GLY A 173 16.12 14.67 -10.84
CA GLY A 173 14.81 15.34 -10.82
C GLY A 173 14.92 16.75 -10.27
N GLY A 174 13.93 17.16 -9.50
CA GLY A 174 13.85 18.49 -8.89
C GLY A 174 12.42 19.02 -8.82
N GLY A 175 12.26 20.29 -8.37
CA GLY A 175 10.94 20.89 -8.21
C GLY A 175 10.11 20.30 -7.08
N ASN A 176 10.72 19.54 -6.16
CA ASN A 176 10.02 18.99 -5.02
C ASN A 176 9.93 20.01 -3.88
N THR A 177 8.80 20.03 -3.19
CA THR A 177 8.59 20.74 -1.93
C THR A 177 8.56 19.71 -0.80
N ALA A 178 9.31 19.94 0.28
CA ALA A 178 9.31 19.09 1.46
C ALA A 178 9.53 19.94 2.71
N GLY A 179 9.19 19.41 3.89
CA GLY A 179 9.52 20.03 5.17
C GLY A 179 11.04 20.16 5.33
N ASP A 180 11.76 19.06 5.05
CA ASP A 180 13.21 19.07 4.89
C ASP A 180 13.63 18.15 3.73
N LYS A 181 14.84 18.42 3.17
CA LYS A 181 15.43 17.63 2.07
C LYS A 181 16.83 17.19 2.50
N GLU A 182 17.00 15.88 2.65
CA GLU A 182 18.19 15.33 3.30
C GLU A 182 19.08 14.53 2.34
N ASP A 183 20.36 14.51 2.65
CA ASP A 183 21.40 13.71 2.00
C ASP A 183 21.45 13.91 0.47
N GLN A 184 21.30 12.83 -0.31
CA GLN A 184 21.36 12.89 -1.77
C GLN A 184 20.20 13.68 -2.39
N CYS A 185 19.10 13.86 -1.65
CA CYS A 185 17.92 14.61 -2.09
C CYS A 185 17.94 16.10 -1.74
N ALA A 186 18.93 16.60 -1.05
CA ALA A 186 19.01 17.99 -0.56
C ALA A 186 18.85 19.06 -1.68
N ARG A 187 19.08 18.70 -2.94
CA ARG A 187 18.99 19.63 -4.09
C ARG A 187 17.84 19.33 -5.07
N LEU A 188 16.95 18.36 -4.77
CA LEU A 188 15.87 17.95 -5.67
C LEU A 188 14.58 18.79 -5.52
#